data_e0bf26e8da1db480909f9fe52aa775ed
#
_entry.id   e0bf26e8da1db480909f9fe52aa775ed
#
_cell.length_a   1.000
_cell.length_b   1.000
_cell.length_c   1.000
_cell.angle_alpha   90.00
_cell.angle_beta   90.00
_cell.angle_gamma   90.00
#
_symmetry.space_group_name_H-M   'P 1'
#
loop_
_entity.id
_entity.type
_entity.pdbx_description
1 polymer ?
#
loop_
_entity_poly.entity_id
_entity_poly.type
_entity_poly.pdbx_seq_one_letter_code
_entity_poly.pdbx_strand_id
1 'polypeptide(L)'
;MLRASESIYEMQATLLKTLASPRRLELIHYLGEAGPTEVWKLAEHFDIPQPAVSQHLAALRSVGLVDSVRDGREVRYQLADPEIVSACGQMRQVLIRRMTRLGDMAASYASQELEPATAAQAGR
;
A
#
# COMPACT_ATOMS: atom_id res chain seq x y z
N MET A 1 -7.40 -4.63 17.03
CA MET A 1 -7.05 -3.28 17.06
C MET A 1 -6.01 -2.90 18.08
N LEU A 2 -5.47 -1.71 17.95
CA LEU A 2 -4.45 -1.22 18.86
C LEU A 2 -5.04 -0.94 20.24
N ARG A 3 -4.32 -1.28 21.29
CA ARG A 3 -4.76 -1.09 22.67
C ARG A 3 -3.85 -0.09 23.36
N ALA A 4 -4.42 0.66 24.30
CA ALA A 4 -3.65 1.66 25.05
C ALA A 4 -2.52 1.02 25.86
N SER A 5 -2.67 -0.24 26.28
CA SER A 5 -1.66 -0.93 27.07
C SER A 5 -0.55 -1.55 26.24
N GLU A 6 -0.66 -1.55 24.92
CA GLU A 6 0.37 -2.11 24.07
C GLU A 6 1.56 -1.17 23.95
N SER A 7 2.74 -1.74 23.81
CA SER A 7 3.93 -0.94 23.54
C SER A 7 3.88 -0.41 22.11
N ILE A 8 4.63 0.65 21.84
CA ILE A 8 4.71 1.19 20.49
C ILE A 8 5.23 0.13 19.50
N TYR A 9 6.10 -0.76 19.95
CA TYR A 9 6.63 -1.82 19.09
C TYR A 9 5.57 -2.85 18.76
N GLU A 10 4.69 -3.16 19.72
CA GLU A 10 3.59 -4.08 19.46
C GLU A 10 2.60 -3.47 18.47
N MET A 11 2.30 -2.19 18.64
CA MET A 11 1.43 -1.47 17.71
C MET A 11 2.03 -1.43 16.30
N GLN A 12 3.31 -1.12 16.22
CA GLN A 12 4.02 -1.07 14.96
C GLN A 12 4.03 -2.43 14.27
N ALA A 13 4.22 -3.50 15.05
CA ALA A 13 4.20 -4.85 14.51
C ALA A 13 2.84 -5.19 13.91
N THR A 14 1.75 -4.80 14.57
CA THR A 14 0.39 -5.02 14.07
C THR A 14 0.20 -4.28 12.74
N LEU A 15 0.65 -3.04 12.66
CA LEU A 15 0.57 -2.26 11.44
C LEU A 15 1.37 -2.92 10.32
N LEU A 16 2.59 -3.36 10.62
CA LEU A 16 3.45 -3.99 9.62
C LEU A 16 2.88 -5.31 9.13
N LYS A 17 2.25 -6.09 10.01
CA LYS A 17 1.58 -7.33 9.60
C LYS A 17 0.48 -7.04 8.59
N THR A 18 -0.26 -5.98 8.82
CA THR A 18 -1.33 -5.57 7.91
C THR A 18 -0.78 -5.14 6.57
N LEU A 19 0.36 -4.46 6.56
CA LEU A 19 1.03 -4.03 5.34
C LEU A 19 1.75 -5.15 4.60
N ALA A 20 1.99 -6.28 5.26
CA ALA A 20 2.80 -7.36 4.68
C ALA A 20 2.03 -8.15 3.62
N SER A 21 1.67 -7.47 2.56
CA SER A 21 0.93 -8.00 1.42
C SER A 21 1.33 -7.18 0.21
N PRO A 22 1.79 -7.81 -0.88
CA PRO A 22 2.15 -7.06 -2.08
C PRO A 22 1.01 -6.16 -2.56
N ARG A 23 -0.20 -6.68 -2.55
CA ARG A 23 -1.35 -5.91 -3.04
C ARG A 23 -1.64 -4.70 -2.17
N ARG A 24 -1.51 -4.85 -0.84
CA ARG A 24 -1.74 -3.72 0.05
C ARG A 24 -0.66 -2.66 -0.08
N LEU A 25 0.58 -3.07 -0.30
CA LEU A 25 1.66 -2.12 -0.55
C LEU A 25 1.41 -1.36 -1.85
N GLU A 26 0.93 -2.05 -2.88
CA GLU A 26 0.58 -1.40 -4.14
C GLU A 26 -0.58 -0.42 -3.96
N LEU A 27 -1.56 -0.78 -3.14
CA LEU A 27 -2.69 0.11 -2.86
C LEU A 27 -2.24 1.40 -2.17
N ILE A 28 -1.36 1.27 -1.17
CA ILE A 28 -0.81 2.43 -0.48
C ILE A 28 -0.11 3.35 -1.48
N HIS A 29 0.72 2.78 -2.32
CA HIS A 29 1.45 3.56 -3.33
C HIS A 29 0.48 4.26 -4.29
N TYR A 30 -0.50 3.51 -4.79
CA TYR A 30 -1.47 4.05 -5.75
C TYR A 30 -2.28 5.20 -5.15
N LEU A 31 -2.79 5.01 -3.93
CA LEU A 31 -3.56 6.06 -3.26
C LEU A 31 -2.71 7.30 -2.98
N GLY A 32 -1.43 7.10 -2.73
CA GLY A 32 -0.51 8.22 -2.54
C GLY A 32 -0.35 9.07 -3.78
N GLU A 33 -0.38 8.45 -4.94
CA GLU A 33 -0.24 9.17 -6.21
C GLU A 33 -1.56 9.69 -6.74
N ALA A 34 -2.61 8.88 -6.66
CA ALA A 34 -3.89 9.24 -7.24
C ALA A 34 -4.76 10.10 -6.34
N GLY A 35 -4.55 10.03 -5.03
CA GLY A 35 -5.43 10.68 -4.08
C GLY A 35 -6.71 9.89 -3.87
N PRO A 36 -7.76 10.52 -3.34
CA PRO A 36 -9.01 9.82 -3.05
C PRO A 36 -9.56 9.09 -4.27
N THR A 37 -9.87 7.81 -4.11
CA THR A 37 -10.24 6.94 -5.23
C THR A 37 -11.38 6.01 -4.81
N GLU A 38 -12.31 5.81 -5.74
CA GLU A 38 -13.45 4.91 -5.52
C GLU A 38 -13.02 3.45 -5.66
N VAL A 39 -13.72 2.58 -4.94
CA VAL A 39 -13.39 1.15 -4.93
C VAL A 39 -13.40 0.54 -6.33
N TRP A 40 -14.41 0.91 -7.14
CA TRP A 40 -14.51 0.32 -8.48
C TRP A 40 -13.31 0.69 -9.35
N LYS A 41 -12.78 1.91 -9.17
CA LYS A 41 -11.59 2.33 -9.92
C LYS A 41 -10.36 1.53 -9.49
N LEU A 42 -10.24 1.27 -8.21
CA LEU A 42 -9.15 0.45 -7.69
C LEU A 42 -9.25 -0.97 -8.22
N ALA A 43 -10.46 -1.53 -8.21
CA ALA A 43 -10.68 -2.87 -8.74
C ALA A 43 -10.31 -2.96 -10.21
N GLU A 44 -10.68 -1.95 -10.97
CA GLU A 44 -10.35 -1.90 -12.40
C GLU A 44 -8.84 -1.76 -12.61
N HIS A 45 -8.21 -0.86 -11.87
CA HIS A 45 -6.78 -0.61 -12.03
C HIS A 45 -5.96 -1.86 -11.72
N PHE A 46 -6.29 -2.55 -10.64
CA PHE A 46 -5.53 -3.73 -10.21
C PHE A 46 -6.04 -5.03 -10.82
N ASP A 47 -7.14 -4.95 -11.55
CA ASP A 47 -7.76 -6.11 -12.20
C ASP A 47 -8.06 -7.22 -11.20
N ILE A 48 -8.72 -6.85 -10.11
CA ILE A 48 -9.17 -7.79 -9.09
C ILE A 48 -10.61 -7.46 -8.71
N PRO A 49 -11.36 -8.45 -8.17
CA PRO A 49 -12.76 -8.21 -7.81
C PRO A 49 -12.91 -7.14 -6.75
N GLN A 50 -13.98 -6.35 -6.85
CA GLN A 50 -14.26 -5.32 -5.86
C GLN A 50 -14.28 -5.85 -4.42
N PRO A 51 -14.89 -7.02 -4.13
CA PRO A 51 -14.86 -7.53 -2.75
C PRO A 51 -13.46 -7.72 -2.21
N ALA A 52 -12.50 -8.12 -3.06
CA ALA A 52 -11.11 -8.27 -2.64
C ALA A 52 -10.50 -6.92 -2.29
N VAL A 53 -10.74 -5.90 -3.12
CA VAL A 53 -10.28 -4.54 -2.83
C VAL A 53 -10.87 -4.06 -1.51
N SER A 54 -12.17 -4.27 -1.33
CA SER A 54 -12.85 -3.83 -0.11
C SER A 54 -12.26 -4.48 1.12
N GLN A 55 -11.87 -5.77 1.04
CA GLN A 55 -11.25 -6.45 2.15
C GLN A 55 -9.87 -5.86 2.47
N HIS A 56 -9.08 -5.57 1.45
CA HIS A 56 -7.78 -4.94 1.66
C HIS A 56 -7.94 -3.56 2.30
N LEU A 57 -8.89 -2.78 1.80
CA LEU A 57 -9.14 -1.44 2.34
C LEU A 57 -9.63 -1.50 3.78
N ALA A 58 -10.49 -2.47 4.09
CA ALA A 58 -10.97 -2.65 5.46
C ALA A 58 -9.83 -2.98 6.41
N ALA A 59 -8.91 -3.85 5.98
CA ALA A 59 -7.75 -4.19 6.79
C ALA A 59 -6.86 -2.96 7.02
N LEU A 60 -6.58 -2.20 5.96
CA LEU A 60 -5.77 -1.00 6.08
C LEU A 60 -6.43 0.05 6.95
N ARG A 61 -7.75 0.16 6.85
CA ARG A 61 -8.50 1.10 7.68
C ARG A 61 -8.47 0.71 9.15
N SER A 62 -8.49 -0.59 9.43
CA SER A 62 -8.50 -1.07 10.82
C SER A 62 -7.24 -0.68 11.58
N VAL A 63 -6.14 -0.44 10.89
CA VAL A 63 -4.90 0.02 11.53
C VAL A 63 -4.62 1.50 11.26
N GLY A 64 -5.62 2.22 10.73
CA GLY A 64 -5.53 3.67 10.59
C GLY A 64 -4.71 4.17 9.41
N LEU A 65 -4.49 3.33 8.39
CA LEU A 65 -3.70 3.74 7.24
C LEU A 65 -4.51 4.36 6.11
N VAL A 66 -5.80 4.03 6.03
CA VAL A 66 -6.69 4.64 5.05
C VAL A 66 -7.98 5.09 5.73
N ASP A 67 -8.61 6.07 5.13
CA ASP A 67 -9.92 6.58 5.53
C ASP A 67 -10.87 6.51 4.36
N SER A 68 -12.16 6.47 4.65
CA SER A 68 -13.17 6.64 3.62
C SER A 68 -13.74 8.05 3.72
N VAL A 69 -13.99 8.63 2.56
CA VAL A 69 -14.59 9.96 2.47
C VAL A 69 -15.83 9.84 1.61
N ARG A 70 -16.95 10.28 2.15
CA ARG A 70 -18.21 10.24 1.43
C ARG A 70 -18.46 11.61 0.79
N ASP A 71 -18.77 11.57 -0.50
CA ASP A 71 -19.12 12.76 -1.26
C ASP A 71 -20.41 12.45 -2.01
N GLY A 72 -21.54 12.85 -1.44
CA GLY A 72 -22.83 12.48 -1.98
C GLY A 72 -23.05 10.98 -1.88
N ARG A 73 -23.26 10.34 -3.03
CA ARG A 73 -23.45 8.89 -3.09
C ARG A 73 -22.14 8.13 -3.24
N GLU A 74 -21.07 8.86 -3.50
CA GLU A 74 -19.79 8.22 -3.77
C GLU A 74 -18.98 8.11 -2.50
N VAL A 75 -18.27 6.98 -2.37
CA VAL A 75 -17.34 6.77 -1.28
C VAL A 75 -15.96 6.59 -1.90
N ARG A 76 -15.03 7.42 -1.45
CA ARG A 76 -13.65 7.36 -1.90
C ARG A 76 -12.77 6.99 -0.73
N TYR A 77 -11.68 6.32 -1.04
CA TYR A 77 -10.68 5.94 -0.03
C TYR A 77 -9.43 6.74 -0.26
N GLN A 78 -8.78 7.15 0.81
CA GLN A 78 -7.56 7.93 0.75
C GLN A 78 -6.64 7.52 1.88
N LEU A 79 -5.37 7.91 1.77
CA LEU A 79 -4.43 7.67 2.86
C LEU A 79 -4.78 8.56 4.04
N ALA A 80 -4.78 7.98 5.24
CA ALA A 80 -5.01 8.75 6.46
C ALA A 80 -3.80 9.62 6.77
N ASP A 81 -2.60 9.10 6.48
CA ASP A 81 -1.36 9.83 6.68
C ASP A 81 -0.47 9.58 5.45
N PRO A 82 -0.27 10.60 4.61
CA PRO A 82 0.53 10.44 3.39
C PRO A 82 1.98 10.03 3.67
N GLU A 83 2.50 10.23 4.86
CA GLU A 83 3.87 9.84 5.20
C GLU A 83 4.10 8.35 5.13
N ILE A 84 3.03 7.55 5.12
CA ILE A 84 3.20 6.10 4.98
C ILE A 84 3.84 5.74 3.63
N VAL A 85 3.61 6.55 2.60
CA VAL A 85 4.23 6.33 1.29
C VAL A 85 5.75 6.48 1.41
N SER A 86 6.18 7.52 2.09
CA SER A 86 7.60 7.78 2.31
C SER A 86 8.25 6.65 3.13
N ALA A 87 7.58 6.21 4.20
CA ALA A 87 8.08 5.13 5.04
C ALA A 87 8.26 3.84 4.25
N CYS A 88 7.25 3.49 3.46
CA CYS A 88 7.33 2.29 2.61
C CYS A 88 8.41 2.42 1.55
N GLY A 89 8.58 3.62 0.99
CA GLY A 89 9.62 3.90 0.02
C GLY A 89 11.01 3.73 0.62
N GLN A 90 11.20 4.17 1.85
CA GLN A 90 12.49 4.02 2.53
C GLN A 90 12.81 2.55 2.80
N MET A 91 11.82 1.77 3.21
CA MET A 91 12.01 0.32 3.36
C MET A 91 12.39 -0.33 2.04
N ARG A 92 11.74 0.09 0.96
CA ARG A 92 12.05 -0.41 -0.37
C ARG A 92 13.48 -0.09 -0.75
N GLN A 93 13.95 1.10 -0.42
CA GLN A 93 15.33 1.50 -0.68
C GLN A 93 16.33 0.64 0.08
N VAL A 94 16.02 0.26 1.31
CA VAL A 94 16.87 -0.66 2.08
C VAL A 94 16.96 -1.99 1.34
N LEU A 95 15.83 -2.50 0.86
CA LEU A 95 15.79 -3.75 0.11
C LEU A 95 16.61 -3.66 -1.18
N ILE A 96 16.45 -2.58 -1.93
CA ILE A 96 17.17 -2.37 -3.18
C ILE A 96 18.68 -2.31 -2.93
N ARG A 97 19.10 -1.59 -1.91
CA ARG A 97 20.54 -1.50 -1.57
C ARG A 97 21.10 -2.87 -1.23
N ARG A 98 20.32 -3.68 -0.51
CA ARG A 98 20.74 -5.02 -0.18
C ARG A 98 20.91 -5.87 -1.44
N MET A 99 19.98 -5.77 -2.36
CA MET A 99 20.05 -6.49 -3.63
C MET A 99 21.22 -6.05 -4.47
N THR A 100 21.53 -4.75 -4.47
CA THR A 100 22.66 -4.21 -5.20
C THR A 100 23.97 -4.85 -4.76
N ARG A 101 24.10 -5.14 -3.47
CA ARG A 101 25.29 -5.83 -2.95
C ARG A 101 25.39 -7.27 -3.41
N LEU A 102 24.26 -7.86 -3.85
CA LEU A 102 24.24 -9.24 -4.31
C LEU A 102 24.49 -9.35 -5.81
N GLY A 103 24.71 -8.23 -6.49
CA GLY A 103 25.13 -8.25 -7.88
C GLY A 103 24.06 -7.84 -8.87
N ASP A 104 24.19 -8.36 -10.09
CA ASP A 104 23.43 -7.88 -11.25
C ASP A 104 21.92 -8.05 -11.15
N MET A 105 21.46 -9.03 -10.39
CA MET A 105 20.03 -9.22 -10.20
C MET A 105 19.36 -8.01 -9.59
N ALA A 106 20.08 -7.28 -8.78
CA ALA A 106 19.55 -6.13 -8.10
C ALA A 106 19.20 -4.99 -9.06
N ALA A 107 19.97 -4.81 -10.11
CA ALA A 107 19.70 -3.76 -11.08
C ALA A 107 18.34 -3.99 -11.75
N SER A 108 18.04 -5.24 -12.06
CA SER A 108 16.76 -5.59 -12.68
C SER A 108 15.57 -5.28 -11.76
N TYR A 109 15.70 -5.64 -10.50
CA TYR A 109 14.66 -5.36 -9.52
C TYR A 109 14.50 -3.86 -9.27
N ALA A 110 15.59 -3.15 -9.16
CA ALA A 110 15.55 -1.72 -8.94
C ALA A 110 14.83 -1.01 -10.08
N SER A 111 15.07 -1.45 -11.30
CA SER A 111 14.42 -0.92 -12.48
C SER A 111 12.91 -1.11 -12.42
N GLN A 112 12.46 -2.31 -12.04
CA GLN A 112 11.04 -2.61 -11.93
C GLN A 112 10.38 -1.79 -10.83
N GLU A 113 11.04 -1.64 -9.70
CA GLU A 113 10.49 -0.90 -8.58
C GLU A 113 10.35 0.59 -8.85
N LEU A 114 11.20 1.12 -9.73
CA LEU A 114 11.16 2.55 -10.06
C LEU A 114 10.18 2.88 -11.18
N GLU A 115 9.63 1.88 -11.84
CA GLU A 115 8.63 2.11 -12.86
C GLU A 115 7.32 2.54 -12.22
N PRO A 116 6.54 3.41 -12.89
CA PRO A 116 5.24 3.77 -12.37
C PRO A 116 4.35 2.54 -12.21
N ALA A 117 3.41 2.61 -11.26
CA ALA A 117 2.45 1.55 -11.07
C ALA A 117 1.49 1.53 -12.26
N THR A 118 1.80 0.73 -13.25
CA THR A 118 1.05 0.66 -14.48
C THR A 118 0.17 -0.58 -14.50
N ALA A 119 -0.73 -0.63 -15.48
CA ALA A 119 -1.59 -1.79 -15.67
C ALA A 119 -0.79 -3.07 -15.89
N ALA A 120 0.36 -2.97 -16.53
CA ALA A 120 1.18 -4.14 -16.81
C ALA A 120 1.66 -4.79 -15.52
N GLN A 121 1.96 -4.00 -14.52
CA GLN A 121 2.39 -4.52 -13.23
C GLN A 121 1.21 -5.00 -12.41
N ALA A 122 0.10 -4.32 -12.54
CA ALA A 122 -1.08 -4.63 -11.76
C ALA A 122 -1.65 -6.01 -12.07
N GLY A 123 -1.43 -6.51 -13.27
CA GLY A 123 -1.95 -7.80 -13.67
C GLY A 123 -1.26 -9.00 -13.06
N ARG A 124 -0.26 -8.81 -12.27
CA ARG A 124 0.49 -9.94 -11.69
C ARG A 124 0.15 -10.23 -10.26
#